data_9b11f8e7652406391f50c440208ca281
#
_entry.id   9b11f8e7652406391f50c440208ca281
#
_cell.length_a   1.000
_cell.length_b   1.000
_cell.length_c   1.000
_cell.angle_alpha   90.00
_cell.angle_beta   90.00
_cell.angle_gamma   90.00
#
_symmetry.space_group_name_H-M   'P 1'
#
loop_
_entity.id
_entity.type
_entity.pdbx_description
1 polymer ?
#
loop_
_entity_poly.entity_id
_entity_poly.type
_entity_poly.pdbx_seq_one_letter_code
_entity_poly.pdbx_strand_id
1 'polypeptide(L)'
;PRHSSSAASDVYKRQLPKGNNTIRLHDLSGFDGRCDCIALTSTKQPPPDDPSILPTWRRALLHIPESPITHDPYDLVVVGGGYAGTAASISAARMGLTVALIQNRPVLGGNGSSEVRVWAKGLIRRGKYPRIGEVVEEFRDNAKKSPGTYEEFGDSKKEAIVRAEDHIDLFLNMHAFDVDTEQGQTHIKGVTALDTRTNQVHLFTGRLFCDATGHATIAYKAGAETVMEPNGRMGMSNMWAWADTSELQEF
;
A
#
# COMPACT_ATOMS: atom_id res chain seq x y z
N PRO A 1 -10.75 20.33 -33.47
CA PRO A 1 -11.97 19.59 -33.25
C PRO A 1 -11.69 18.63 -32.10
N ARG A 2 -12.33 18.86 -30.97
CA ARG A 2 -12.22 17.99 -29.83
C ARG A 2 -13.09 16.78 -30.09
N HIS A 3 -12.48 15.63 -30.35
CA HIS A 3 -13.18 14.37 -30.24
C HIS A 3 -13.36 14.06 -28.75
N SER A 4 -14.58 14.21 -28.27
CA SER A 4 -15.03 13.56 -27.05
C SER A 4 -15.10 12.06 -27.35
N SER A 5 -14.06 11.33 -27.09
CA SER A 5 -14.13 9.89 -27.06
C SER A 5 -14.85 9.52 -25.75
N SER A 6 -16.13 9.15 -25.86
CA SER A 6 -16.73 8.24 -24.90
C SER A 6 -15.79 7.04 -24.80
N ALA A 7 -15.38 6.68 -23.59
CA ALA A 7 -14.62 5.46 -23.37
C ALA A 7 -15.51 4.26 -23.71
N ALA A 8 -15.57 3.90 -24.98
CA ALA A 8 -16.07 2.61 -25.39
C ALA A 8 -15.01 1.60 -25.00
N SER A 9 -15.36 0.66 -24.14
CA SER A 9 -14.53 -0.50 -23.87
C SER A 9 -14.52 -1.36 -25.13
N ASP A 10 -13.50 -1.17 -25.98
CA ASP A 10 -13.32 -2.02 -27.14
C ASP A 10 -12.88 -3.41 -26.69
N VAL A 11 -13.82 -4.34 -26.59
CA VAL A 11 -13.53 -5.74 -26.31
C VAL A 11 -13.05 -6.42 -27.59
N TYR A 12 -11.74 -6.57 -27.73
CA TYR A 12 -11.16 -7.33 -28.83
C TYR A 12 -11.23 -8.83 -28.52
N LYS A 13 -11.97 -9.59 -29.35
CA LYS A 13 -12.07 -11.04 -29.25
C LYS A 13 -11.15 -11.70 -30.25
N ARG A 14 -10.25 -12.56 -29.79
CA ARG A 14 -9.38 -13.37 -30.63
C ARG A 14 -9.44 -14.81 -30.15
N GLN A 15 -9.52 -15.76 -31.10
CA GLN A 15 -9.34 -17.19 -30.79
C GLN A 15 -7.85 -17.50 -30.86
N LEU A 16 -7.35 -18.16 -29.81
CA LEU A 16 -5.98 -18.64 -29.77
C LEU A 16 -5.94 -20.08 -30.24
N PRO A 17 -5.02 -20.44 -31.17
CA PRO A 17 -4.85 -21.81 -31.60
C PRO A 17 -4.33 -22.69 -30.44
N LYS A 18 -4.48 -24.02 -30.56
CA LYS A 18 -3.91 -24.96 -29.60
C LYS A 18 -2.39 -24.89 -29.65
N GLY A 19 -1.75 -24.78 -28.48
CA GLY A 19 -0.30 -24.72 -28.33
C GLY A 19 0.16 -23.49 -27.58
N ASN A 20 1.45 -23.20 -27.67
CA ASN A 20 2.05 -22.01 -27.04
C ASN A 20 1.64 -20.77 -27.82
N ASN A 21 1.09 -19.79 -27.10
CA ASN A 21 0.68 -18.52 -27.68
C ASN A 21 1.37 -17.38 -26.94
N THR A 22 1.85 -16.39 -27.68
CA THR A 22 2.40 -15.16 -27.11
C THR A 22 1.40 -14.03 -27.34
N ILE A 23 0.99 -13.36 -26.28
CA ILE A 23 0.17 -12.16 -26.31
C ILE A 23 1.10 -10.97 -26.07
N ARG A 24 1.10 -10.00 -27.00
CA ARG A 24 1.87 -8.77 -26.87
C ARG A 24 0.90 -7.59 -26.87
N LEU A 25 1.01 -6.75 -25.85
CA LEU A 25 0.38 -5.43 -25.84
C LEU A 25 1.32 -4.46 -26.53
N HIS A 26 0.80 -3.74 -27.51
CA HIS A 26 1.55 -2.73 -28.23
C HIS A 26 0.79 -1.41 -28.19
N ASP A 27 1.36 -0.41 -27.58
CA ASP A 27 0.78 0.94 -27.58
C ASP A 27 1.04 1.59 -28.94
N LEU A 28 -0.02 1.76 -29.71
CA LEU A 28 0.03 2.41 -31.02
C LEU A 28 -0.16 3.92 -30.92
N SER A 29 -0.61 4.41 -29.77
CA SER A 29 -0.86 5.85 -29.57
C SER A 29 0.43 6.63 -29.28
N GLY A 30 1.45 5.94 -28.75
CA GLY A 30 2.68 6.55 -28.28
C GLY A 30 2.52 7.42 -27.04
N PHE A 31 1.32 7.42 -26.44
CA PHE A 31 1.01 8.19 -25.25
C PHE A 31 -0.15 7.57 -24.47
N ASP A 32 0.14 7.23 -23.20
CA ASP A 32 -0.85 6.82 -22.19
C ASP A 32 -1.78 5.67 -22.62
N GLY A 33 -1.23 4.70 -23.35
CA GLY A 33 -1.95 3.46 -23.66
C GLY A 33 -2.28 2.69 -22.39
N ARG A 34 -3.56 2.35 -22.17
CA ARG A 34 -4.02 1.67 -20.96
C ARG A 34 -4.67 0.35 -21.29
N CYS A 35 -4.32 -0.66 -20.53
CA CYS A 35 -4.98 -1.95 -20.53
C CYS A 35 -5.39 -2.27 -19.07
N ASP A 36 -6.68 -2.44 -18.87
CA ASP A 36 -7.19 -2.78 -17.54
C ASP A 36 -6.96 -4.26 -17.22
N CYS A 37 -7.36 -5.16 -18.13
CA CYS A 37 -7.12 -6.58 -17.99
C CYS A 37 -7.15 -7.32 -19.33
N ILE A 38 -6.60 -8.54 -19.34
CA ILE A 38 -6.74 -9.50 -20.42
C ILE A 38 -7.50 -10.70 -19.84
N ALA A 39 -8.68 -10.98 -20.40
CA ALA A 39 -9.47 -12.14 -20.02
C ALA A 39 -9.24 -13.28 -21.01
N LEU A 40 -8.84 -14.45 -20.50
CA LEU A 40 -8.76 -15.70 -21.25
C LEU A 40 -9.94 -16.58 -20.84
N THR A 41 -10.73 -17.02 -21.82
CA THR A 41 -11.89 -17.85 -21.55
C THR A 41 -11.98 -19.01 -22.55
N SER A 42 -12.41 -20.17 -22.08
CA SER A 42 -12.76 -21.31 -22.92
C SER A 42 -14.21 -21.27 -23.37
N THR A 43 -15.00 -20.31 -22.90
CA THR A 43 -16.40 -20.14 -23.27
C THR A 43 -16.58 -19.09 -24.33
N LYS A 44 -17.76 -19.08 -25.01
CA LYS A 44 -18.09 -18.02 -25.97
C LYS A 44 -18.62 -16.74 -25.30
N GLN A 45 -18.80 -16.75 -23.99
CA GLN A 45 -19.27 -15.57 -23.27
C GLN A 45 -18.14 -14.57 -23.08
N PRO A 46 -18.33 -13.33 -23.55
CA PRO A 46 -17.38 -12.26 -23.28
C PRO A 46 -17.45 -11.82 -21.80
N PRO A 47 -16.40 -11.15 -21.30
CA PRO A 47 -16.52 -10.40 -20.05
C PRO A 47 -17.73 -9.44 -20.10
N PRO A 48 -18.42 -9.21 -18.97
CA PRO A 48 -19.48 -8.21 -18.91
C PRO A 48 -18.90 -6.79 -19.06
N ASP A 49 -19.60 -5.96 -19.84
CA ASP A 49 -19.25 -4.53 -20.02
C ASP A 49 -19.93 -3.63 -18.98
N ASP A 50 -20.92 -4.16 -18.25
CA ASP A 50 -21.65 -3.42 -17.23
C ASP A 50 -20.79 -3.20 -15.98
N PRO A 51 -20.49 -1.94 -15.60
CA PRO A 51 -19.69 -1.61 -14.42
C PRO A 51 -20.28 -2.15 -13.11
N SER A 52 -21.57 -2.39 -13.04
CA SER A 52 -22.23 -2.93 -11.85
C SER A 52 -21.99 -4.44 -11.68
N ILE A 53 -21.80 -5.16 -12.78
CA ILE A 53 -21.63 -6.62 -12.81
C ILE A 53 -20.14 -7.00 -12.82
N LEU A 54 -19.33 -6.20 -13.48
CA LEU A 54 -17.91 -6.50 -13.71
C LEU A 54 -17.11 -6.80 -12.43
N PRO A 55 -17.27 -6.06 -11.31
CA PRO A 55 -16.56 -6.36 -10.07
C PRO A 55 -16.89 -7.75 -9.51
N THR A 56 -18.16 -8.10 -9.46
CA THR A 56 -18.61 -9.42 -8.96
C THR A 56 -18.13 -10.55 -9.86
N TRP A 57 -18.19 -10.35 -11.17
CA TRP A 57 -17.69 -11.31 -12.14
C TRP A 57 -16.17 -11.53 -12.00
N ARG A 58 -15.39 -10.46 -11.83
CA ARG A 58 -13.94 -10.54 -11.60
C ARG A 58 -13.61 -11.27 -10.29
N ARG A 59 -14.32 -10.94 -9.22
CA ARG A 59 -14.13 -11.61 -7.92
C ARG A 59 -14.38 -13.10 -8.02
N ALA A 60 -15.45 -13.52 -8.72
CA ALA A 60 -15.77 -14.92 -8.92
C ALA A 60 -14.66 -15.67 -9.69
N LEU A 61 -14.13 -15.07 -10.76
CA LEU A 61 -13.03 -15.66 -11.52
C LEU A 61 -11.72 -15.79 -10.73
N LEU A 62 -11.44 -14.83 -9.86
CA LEU A 62 -10.25 -14.80 -9.02
C LEU A 62 -10.45 -15.59 -7.72
N HIS A 63 -11.62 -16.20 -7.51
CA HIS A 63 -12.00 -16.88 -6.27
C HIS A 63 -11.83 -16.01 -5.01
N ILE A 64 -12.08 -14.69 -5.16
CA ILE A 64 -11.99 -13.73 -4.05
C ILE A 64 -13.28 -13.86 -3.23
N PRO A 65 -13.19 -14.10 -1.91
CA PRO A 65 -14.36 -14.17 -1.03
C PRO A 65 -15.20 -12.87 -1.09
N GLU A 66 -16.53 -13.01 -0.98
CA GLU A 66 -17.42 -11.84 -0.91
C GLU A 66 -17.26 -11.09 0.42
N SER A 67 -17.04 -11.85 1.49
CA SER A 67 -16.80 -11.29 2.82
C SER A 67 -15.31 -11.06 3.07
N PRO A 68 -14.95 -10.00 3.82
CA PRO A 68 -13.58 -9.78 4.25
C PRO A 68 -13.03 -10.95 5.06
N ILE A 69 -11.73 -11.20 4.97
CA ILE A 69 -11.00 -12.04 5.90
C ILE A 69 -10.88 -11.26 7.21
N THR A 70 -11.54 -11.73 8.25
CA THR A 70 -11.51 -11.10 9.56
C THR A 70 -10.35 -11.68 10.38
N HIS A 71 -9.51 -10.79 10.89
CA HIS A 71 -8.43 -11.14 11.80
C HIS A 71 -8.92 -11.14 13.26
N ASP A 72 -8.27 -11.95 14.11
CA ASP A 72 -8.46 -11.89 15.55
C ASP A 72 -8.16 -10.48 16.07
N PRO A 73 -8.85 -10.03 17.15
CA PRO A 73 -8.67 -8.69 17.65
C PRO A 73 -7.26 -8.43 18.16
N TYR A 74 -6.67 -7.30 17.77
CA TYR A 74 -5.39 -6.81 18.26
C TYR A 74 -5.55 -5.83 19.42
N ASP A 75 -4.51 -5.69 20.25
CA ASP A 75 -4.47 -4.58 21.20
C ASP A 75 -4.28 -3.24 20.48
N LEU A 76 -3.49 -3.24 19.39
CA LEU A 76 -3.21 -2.04 18.61
C LEU A 76 -3.17 -2.37 17.10
N VAL A 77 -3.94 -1.65 16.32
CA VAL A 77 -3.88 -1.65 14.85
C VAL A 77 -3.17 -0.37 14.40
N VAL A 78 -2.01 -0.51 13.78
CA VAL A 78 -1.22 0.61 13.25
C VAL A 78 -1.35 0.64 11.73
N VAL A 79 -1.84 1.73 11.18
CA VAL A 79 -1.97 1.92 9.74
C VAL A 79 -0.92 2.90 9.24
N GLY A 80 0.00 2.40 8.41
CA GLY A 80 1.14 3.12 7.88
C GLY A 80 2.45 2.65 8.47
N GLY A 81 3.27 1.95 7.68
CA GLY A 81 4.59 1.43 8.05
C GLY A 81 5.74 2.39 7.74
N GLY A 82 5.50 3.71 7.82
CA GLY A 82 6.57 4.70 7.84
C GLY A 82 7.39 4.65 9.13
N TYR A 83 8.36 5.54 9.31
CA TYR A 83 9.17 5.58 10.55
C TYR A 83 8.31 5.65 11.81
N ALA A 84 7.27 6.47 11.81
CA ALA A 84 6.39 6.65 12.96
C ALA A 84 5.63 5.37 13.31
N GLY A 85 4.95 4.76 12.33
CA GLY A 85 4.17 3.54 12.55
C GLY A 85 5.04 2.33 12.89
N THR A 86 6.19 2.19 12.23
CA THR A 86 7.16 1.13 12.56
C THR A 86 7.66 1.27 14.00
N ALA A 87 8.05 2.49 14.42
CA ALA A 87 8.49 2.73 15.79
C ALA A 87 7.38 2.50 16.82
N ALA A 88 6.15 2.93 16.53
CA ALA A 88 4.98 2.71 17.39
C ALA A 88 4.71 1.21 17.56
N SER A 89 4.74 0.45 16.48
CA SER A 89 4.52 -1.00 16.50
C SER A 89 5.57 -1.73 17.32
N ILE A 90 6.86 -1.46 17.09
CA ILE A 90 7.95 -2.08 17.86
C ILE A 90 7.82 -1.73 19.36
N SER A 91 7.56 -0.46 19.66
CA SER A 91 7.43 -0.02 21.06
C SER A 91 6.24 -0.68 21.76
N ALA A 92 5.09 -0.79 21.09
CA ALA A 92 3.91 -1.43 21.63
C ALA A 92 4.11 -2.94 21.85
N ALA A 93 4.71 -3.62 20.88
CA ALA A 93 5.02 -5.05 20.97
C ALA A 93 5.96 -5.36 22.16
N ARG A 94 7.00 -4.55 22.35
CA ARG A 94 7.94 -4.68 23.48
C ARG A 94 7.30 -4.35 24.83
N MET A 95 6.14 -3.70 24.83
CA MET A 95 5.31 -3.51 26.01
C MET A 95 4.31 -4.67 26.23
N GLY A 96 4.34 -5.70 25.40
CA GLY A 96 3.51 -6.89 25.49
C GLY A 96 2.16 -6.79 24.77
N LEU A 97 1.95 -5.77 23.93
CA LEU A 97 0.73 -5.63 23.14
C LEU A 97 0.81 -6.43 21.85
N THR A 98 -0.30 -7.04 21.44
CA THR A 98 -0.45 -7.62 20.11
C THR A 98 -0.74 -6.51 19.09
N VAL A 99 0.03 -6.48 17.99
CA VAL A 99 0.02 -5.37 17.04
C VAL A 99 -0.19 -5.87 15.61
N ALA A 100 -1.16 -5.30 14.90
CA ALA A 100 -1.21 -5.37 13.44
C ALA A 100 -0.54 -4.14 12.84
N LEU A 101 0.53 -4.32 12.08
CA LEU A 101 1.17 -3.24 11.32
C LEU A 101 0.79 -3.37 9.83
N ILE A 102 -0.04 -2.44 9.36
CA ILE A 102 -0.60 -2.42 8.02
C ILE A 102 0.15 -1.40 7.16
N GLN A 103 0.77 -1.86 6.08
CA GLN A 103 1.53 -1.01 5.16
C GLN A 103 1.06 -1.21 3.72
N ASN A 104 0.74 -0.12 3.04
CA ASN A 104 0.22 -0.14 1.66
C ASN A 104 1.28 -0.44 0.59
N ARG A 105 2.56 -0.46 0.95
CA ARG A 105 3.70 -0.70 0.05
C ARG A 105 4.39 -2.02 0.37
N PRO A 106 5.23 -2.52 -0.55
CA PRO A 106 6.00 -3.75 -0.30
C PRO A 106 7.14 -3.57 0.72
N VAL A 107 7.44 -2.33 1.13
CA VAL A 107 8.55 -2.01 2.03
C VAL A 107 8.14 -1.09 3.16
N LEU A 108 8.86 -1.15 4.27
CA LEU A 108 8.72 -0.26 5.41
C LEU A 108 9.59 0.99 5.28
N GLY A 109 9.24 2.03 6.05
CA GLY A 109 10.03 3.27 6.13
C GLY A 109 9.35 4.48 5.52
N GLY A 110 8.31 4.30 4.69
CA GLY A 110 7.61 5.42 4.05
C GLY A 110 8.56 6.25 3.20
N ASN A 111 8.69 7.55 3.48
CA ASN A 111 9.64 8.41 2.78
C ASN A 111 11.10 7.97 2.94
N GLY A 112 11.44 7.33 4.05
CA GLY A 112 12.76 6.76 4.32
C GLY A 112 12.92 5.33 3.85
N SER A 113 12.22 4.92 2.80
CA SER A 113 12.38 3.65 2.09
C SER A 113 13.14 3.83 0.77
N SER A 114 13.53 2.72 0.16
CA SER A 114 14.14 2.74 -1.18
C SER A 114 13.21 3.30 -2.26
N GLU A 115 11.90 3.30 -2.05
CA GLU A 115 10.93 3.81 -3.01
C GLU A 115 10.90 5.34 -3.11
N VAL A 116 11.15 6.04 -1.99
CA VAL A 116 11.10 7.52 -1.96
C VAL A 116 12.47 8.14 -1.72
N ARG A 117 13.36 7.44 -1.01
CA ARG A 117 14.77 7.77 -0.80
C ARG A 117 15.02 9.14 -0.15
N VAL A 118 14.16 9.51 0.78
CA VAL A 118 14.38 10.65 1.68
C VAL A 118 15.02 10.13 2.95
N TRP A 119 16.30 10.42 3.14
CA TRP A 119 17.07 9.94 4.28
C TRP A 119 16.58 10.49 5.61
N ALA A 120 16.59 9.65 6.63
CA ALA A 120 16.23 10.05 7.97
C ALA A 120 17.34 10.92 8.57
N LYS A 121 17.04 12.19 8.83
CA LYS A 121 17.94 13.12 9.46
C LYS A 121 17.27 13.75 10.66
N GLY A 122 18.03 13.88 11.73
CA GLY A 122 17.54 14.46 12.96
C GLY A 122 18.51 14.22 14.10
N LEU A 123 18.19 14.81 15.22
CA LEU A 123 18.99 14.71 16.45
C LEU A 123 18.17 13.93 17.48
N ILE A 124 18.60 12.71 17.74
CA ILE A 124 18.07 11.84 18.80
C ILE A 124 18.85 12.13 20.09
N ARG A 125 18.32 11.69 21.22
CA ARG A 125 18.95 11.83 22.55
C ARG A 125 19.09 13.28 23.04
N ARG A 126 18.14 14.14 22.65
CA ARG A 126 18.09 15.55 23.06
C ARG A 126 16.75 15.90 23.72
N GLY A 127 16.75 17.01 24.46
CA GLY A 127 15.55 17.55 25.09
C GLY A 127 15.11 16.81 26.36
N LYS A 128 13.86 17.01 26.74
CA LYS A 128 13.28 16.50 27.99
C LYS A 128 13.17 14.96 28.00
N TYR A 129 13.02 14.34 26.85
CA TYR A 129 12.80 12.89 26.71
C TYR A 129 13.86 12.28 25.77
N PRO A 130 15.13 12.16 26.21
CA PRO A 130 16.25 11.83 25.33
C PRO A 130 16.18 10.41 24.75
N ARG A 131 15.37 9.52 25.34
CA ARG A 131 15.25 8.13 24.90
C ARG A 131 14.15 7.87 23.87
N ILE A 132 13.27 8.83 23.61
CA ILE A 132 12.07 8.60 22.82
C ILE A 132 12.34 8.17 21.37
N GLY A 133 13.49 8.56 20.81
CA GLY A 133 13.89 8.21 19.45
C GLY A 133 14.82 7.01 19.34
N GLU A 134 15.17 6.32 20.45
CA GLU A 134 16.16 5.22 20.44
C GLU A 134 15.73 4.07 19.51
N VAL A 135 14.45 3.73 19.49
CA VAL A 135 13.93 2.66 18.62
C VAL A 135 14.18 2.94 17.14
N VAL A 136 14.19 4.20 16.71
CA VAL A 136 14.47 4.57 15.32
C VAL A 136 15.92 4.26 14.93
N GLU A 137 16.85 4.35 15.87
CA GLU A 137 18.27 4.05 15.59
C GLU A 137 18.48 2.60 15.16
N GLU A 138 17.61 1.69 15.60
CA GLU A 138 17.72 0.27 15.29
C GLU A 138 17.44 0.01 13.81
N PHE A 139 16.42 0.65 13.24
CA PHE A 139 15.93 0.37 11.89
C PHE A 139 16.15 1.49 10.86
N ARG A 140 16.64 2.67 11.27
CA ARG A 140 16.88 3.76 10.32
C ARG A 140 17.84 3.36 9.20
N ASP A 141 17.72 4.07 8.09
CA ASP A 141 18.60 3.96 6.93
C ASP A 141 20.06 4.39 7.25
N ASN A 142 20.97 4.03 6.35
CA ASN A 142 22.36 4.44 6.39
C ASN A 142 22.68 5.52 5.34
N ALA A 143 21.66 6.06 4.66
CA ALA A 143 21.84 7.07 3.64
C ALA A 143 22.42 8.37 4.23
N LYS A 144 23.32 8.99 3.48
CA LYS A 144 23.99 10.24 3.87
C LYS A 144 23.52 11.42 3.05
N LYS A 145 22.71 11.17 2.04
CA LYS A 145 22.13 12.16 1.13
C LYS A 145 20.81 11.65 0.55
N SER A 146 20.07 12.54 -0.08
CA SER A 146 18.86 12.21 -0.84
C SER A 146 19.02 12.71 -2.28
N PRO A 147 18.77 11.86 -3.30
CA PRO A 147 18.55 10.42 -3.16
C PRO A 147 19.86 9.68 -2.88
N GLY A 148 19.78 8.70 -2.00
CA GLY A 148 20.84 7.70 -1.81
C GLY A 148 20.69 6.53 -2.79
N THR A 149 21.52 5.50 -2.63
CA THR A 149 21.34 4.24 -3.36
C THR A 149 20.19 3.44 -2.76
N TYR A 150 19.68 2.46 -3.49
CA TYR A 150 18.60 1.59 -3.02
C TYR A 150 18.99 0.87 -1.71
N GLU A 151 20.20 0.34 -1.66
CA GLU A 151 20.71 -0.48 -0.56
C GLU A 151 20.91 0.33 0.73
N GLU A 152 21.23 1.63 0.60
CA GLU A 152 21.45 2.50 1.76
C GLU A 152 20.19 2.67 2.60
N PHE A 153 19.00 2.49 2.02
CA PHE A 153 17.73 2.60 2.74
C PHE A 153 17.37 1.37 3.56
N GLY A 154 18.00 0.22 3.30
CA GLY A 154 17.95 -0.95 4.18
C GLY A 154 16.53 -1.47 4.42
N ASP A 155 15.70 -1.60 3.39
CA ASP A 155 14.32 -2.05 3.51
C ASP A 155 14.22 -3.45 4.13
N SER A 156 15.10 -4.37 3.69
CA SER A 156 15.16 -5.73 4.26
C SER A 156 15.54 -5.71 5.75
N LYS A 157 16.39 -4.77 6.18
CA LYS A 157 16.74 -4.61 7.61
C LYS A 157 15.50 -4.18 8.41
N LYS A 158 14.73 -3.22 7.90
CA LYS A 158 13.52 -2.74 8.56
C LYS A 158 12.50 -3.86 8.73
N GLU A 159 12.28 -4.61 7.65
CA GLU A 159 11.37 -5.74 7.67
C GLU A 159 11.83 -6.84 8.64
N ALA A 160 13.11 -7.20 8.60
CA ALA A 160 13.67 -8.21 9.49
C ALA A 160 13.53 -7.84 10.98
N ILE A 161 13.75 -6.59 11.33
CA ILE A 161 13.59 -6.11 12.71
C ILE A 161 12.12 -6.21 13.15
N VAL A 162 11.18 -5.78 12.33
CA VAL A 162 9.75 -5.87 12.65
C VAL A 162 9.29 -7.32 12.78
N ARG A 163 9.73 -8.20 11.86
CA ARG A 163 9.37 -9.63 11.90
C ARG A 163 10.03 -10.41 13.04
N ALA A 164 11.07 -9.85 13.66
CA ALA A 164 11.69 -10.44 14.84
C ALA A 164 10.94 -10.12 16.15
N GLU A 165 9.95 -9.24 16.12
CA GLU A 165 9.10 -8.94 17.26
C GLU A 165 7.91 -9.90 17.29
N ASP A 166 7.87 -10.84 18.22
CA ASP A 166 6.86 -11.92 18.30
C ASP A 166 5.40 -11.43 18.39
N HIS A 167 5.19 -10.18 18.81
CA HIS A 167 3.88 -9.59 18.99
C HIS A 167 3.44 -8.69 17.82
N ILE A 168 4.15 -8.69 16.69
CA ILE A 168 3.76 -7.92 15.49
C ILE A 168 3.40 -8.83 14.35
N ASP A 169 2.17 -8.72 13.87
CA ASP A 169 1.77 -9.22 12.56
C ASP A 169 1.96 -8.12 11.51
N LEU A 170 2.91 -8.33 10.60
CA LEU A 170 3.22 -7.37 9.54
C LEU A 170 2.49 -7.71 8.23
N PHE A 171 1.70 -6.75 7.76
CA PHE A 171 0.93 -6.82 6.52
C PHE A 171 1.46 -5.79 5.50
N LEU A 172 2.29 -6.25 4.58
CA LEU A 172 2.77 -5.44 3.45
C LEU A 172 1.81 -5.53 2.26
N ASN A 173 1.85 -4.55 1.36
CA ASN A 173 0.93 -4.43 0.21
C ASN A 173 -0.56 -4.38 0.61
N MET A 174 -0.83 -3.96 1.83
CA MET A 174 -2.16 -3.93 2.41
C MET A 174 -2.64 -2.48 2.51
N HIS A 175 -3.54 -2.07 1.60
CA HIS A 175 -4.05 -0.71 1.51
C HIS A 175 -5.32 -0.55 2.34
N ALA A 176 -5.20 0.11 3.50
CA ALA A 176 -6.35 0.47 4.32
C ALA A 176 -7.17 1.57 3.62
N PHE A 177 -8.45 1.31 3.40
CA PHE A 177 -9.31 2.19 2.61
C PHE A 177 -10.62 2.57 3.29
N ASP A 178 -11.02 1.85 4.35
CA ASP A 178 -12.26 2.14 5.06
C ASP A 178 -12.13 1.89 6.56
N VAL A 179 -13.02 2.55 7.33
CA VAL A 179 -13.05 2.50 8.79
C VAL A 179 -14.49 2.29 9.25
N ASP A 180 -14.72 1.24 10.02
CA ASP A 180 -16.00 1.01 10.70
C ASP A 180 -15.96 1.66 12.08
N THR A 181 -16.98 2.49 12.35
CA THR A 181 -17.13 3.22 13.61
C THR A 181 -18.46 2.89 14.29
N GLU A 182 -18.52 3.11 15.59
CA GLU A 182 -19.79 3.07 16.31
C GLU A 182 -20.70 4.26 15.96
N GLN A 183 -21.99 4.13 16.25
CA GLN A 183 -22.91 5.26 16.14
C GLN A 183 -22.40 6.44 16.96
N GLY A 184 -22.30 7.61 16.29
CA GLY A 184 -21.74 8.81 16.90
C GLY A 184 -20.23 9.01 16.67
N GLN A 185 -19.57 8.13 15.91
CA GLN A 185 -18.15 8.25 15.49
C GLN A 185 -17.16 8.42 16.66
N THR A 186 -17.47 7.85 17.82
CA THR A 186 -16.63 7.99 19.01
C THR A 186 -15.58 6.86 19.16
N HIS A 187 -15.87 5.70 18.55
CA HIS A 187 -14.99 4.52 18.63
C HIS A 187 -14.84 3.87 17.27
N ILE A 188 -13.62 3.53 16.91
CA ILE A 188 -13.30 2.70 15.74
C ILE A 188 -13.48 1.23 16.15
N LYS A 189 -14.24 0.49 15.35
CA LYS A 189 -14.44 -0.96 15.51
C LYS A 189 -13.43 -1.75 14.71
N GLY A 190 -13.11 -1.24 13.51
CA GLY A 190 -12.22 -1.93 12.62
C GLY A 190 -11.74 -1.07 11.46
N VAL A 191 -10.70 -1.55 10.81
CA VAL A 191 -10.12 -0.98 9.60
C VAL A 191 -10.21 -2.03 8.50
N THR A 192 -10.78 -1.65 7.37
CA THR A 192 -10.86 -2.49 6.18
C THR A 192 -9.70 -2.15 5.24
N ALA A 193 -9.00 -3.18 4.79
CA ALA A 193 -7.85 -3.04 3.91
C ALA A 193 -7.91 -4.03 2.74
N LEU A 194 -7.32 -3.64 1.62
CA LEU A 194 -7.19 -4.43 0.40
C LEU A 194 -5.75 -4.94 0.28
N ASP A 195 -5.58 -6.25 0.19
CA ASP A 195 -4.32 -6.81 -0.31
C ASP A 195 -4.21 -6.52 -1.81
N THR A 196 -3.28 -5.65 -2.18
CA THR A 196 -3.12 -5.18 -3.57
C THR A 196 -2.52 -6.24 -4.50
N ARG A 197 -2.05 -7.36 -3.98
CA ARG A 197 -1.52 -8.48 -4.77
C ARG A 197 -2.57 -9.52 -5.09
N THR A 198 -3.45 -9.80 -4.12
CA THR A 198 -4.46 -10.85 -4.25
C THR A 198 -5.86 -10.30 -4.49
N ASN A 199 -6.06 -8.99 -4.31
CA ASN A 199 -7.36 -8.30 -4.29
C ASN A 199 -8.31 -8.81 -3.19
N GLN A 200 -7.81 -9.50 -2.18
CA GLN A 200 -8.58 -9.90 -1.02
C GLN A 200 -8.79 -8.72 -0.09
N VAL A 201 -9.98 -8.65 0.50
CA VAL A 201 -10.32 -7.63 1.48
C VAL A 201 -10.14 -8.23 2.87
N HIS A 202 -9.51 -7.48 3.76
CA HIS A 202 -9.23 -7.86 5.13
C HIS A 202 -9.89 -6.86 6.09
N LEU A 203 -10.40 -7.37 7.22
CA LEU A 203 -10.92 -6.57 8.33
C LEU A 203 -10.02 -6.79 9.55
N PHE A 204 -9.47 -5.69 10.04
CA PHE A 204 -8.65 -5.66 11.23
C PHE A 204 -9.43 -5.00 12.36
N THR A 205 -9.67 -5.75 13.43
CA THR A 205 -10.33 -5.26 14.64
C THR A 205 -9.33 -5.08 15.78
N GLY A 206 -9.58 -4.17 16.71
CA GLY A 206 -8.64 -3.92 17.79
C GLY A 206 -9.19 -2.98 18.87
N ARG A 207 -8.45 -2.87 19.97
CA ARG A 207 -8.81 -1.97 21.08
C ARG A 207 -8.39 -0.53 20.81
N LEU A 208 -7.23 -0.37 20.17
CA LEU A 208 -6.66 0.94 19.84
C LEU A 208 -6.26 0.98 18.36
N PHE A 209 -6.36 2.16 17.77
CA PHE A 209 -5.98 2.40 16.39
C PHE A 209 -5.02 3.58 16.32
N CYS A 210 -3.95 3.40 15.55
CA CYS A 210 -2.94 4.44 15.33
C CYS A 210 -2.88 4.77 13.83
N ASP A 211 -3.22 6.01 13.48
CA ASP A 211 -3.03 6.52 12.13
C ASP A 211 -1.61 7.06 11.95
N ALA A 212 -0.80 6.31 11.21
CA ALA A 212 0.56 6.68 10.80
C ALA A 212 0.67 6.80 9.27
N THR A 213 -0.46 7.05 8.58
CA THR A 213 -0.52 7.13 7.12
C THR A 213 0.20 8.34 6.53
N GLY A 214 0.54 9.32 7.35
CA GLY A 214 1.13 10.60 6.93
C GLY A 214 0.13 11.61 6.36
N HIS A 215 -1.09 11.16 6.01
CA HIS A 215 -2.19 11.98 5.51
C HIS A 215 -3.41 11.98 6.41
N ALA A 216 -3.31 11.41 7.60
CA ALA A 216 -4.42 11.23 8.54
C ALA A 216 -5.65 10.56 7.90
N THR A 217 -5.42 9.59 7.02
CA THR A 217 -6.49 8.98 6.21
C THR A 217 -7.50 8.23 7.08
N ILE A 218 -7.03 7.49 8.07
CA ILE A 218 -7.87 6.72 8.98
C ILE A 218 -8.59 7.64 9.96
N ALA A 219 -7.88 8.61 10.52
CA ALA A 219 -8.44 9.61 11.42
C ALA A 219 -9.55 10.42 10.74
N TYR A 220 -9.31 10.89 9.51
CA TYR A 220 -10.31 11.60 8.71
C TYR A 220 -11.56 10.74 8.46
N LYS A 221 -11.39 9.48 8.05
CA LYS A 221 -12.51 8.56 7.81
C LYS A 221 -13.27 8.21 9.09
N ALA A 222 -12.58 8.17 10.22
CA ALA A 222 -13.19 7.98 11.54
C ALA A 222 -13.94 9.22 12.05
N GLY A 223 -13.92 10.34 11.32
CA GLY A 223 -14.60 11.57 11.69
C GLY A 223 -13.82 12.45 12.68
N ALA A 224 -12.52 12.20 12.88
CA ALA A 224 -11.69 13.06 13.69
C ALA A 224 -11.54 14.45 13.03
N GLU A 225 -11.40 15.48 13.86
CA GLU A 225 -11.09 16.82 13.36
C GLU A 225 -9.72 16.83 12.70
N THR A 226 -9.69 17.25 11.44
CA THR A 226 -8.47 17.31 10.63
C THR A 226 -8.32 18.67 9.98
N VAL A 227 -7.09 19.10 9.82
CA VAL A 227 -6.76 20.35 9.13
C VAL A 227 -5.86 20.04 7.94
N MET A 228 -6.20 20.61 6.81
CA MET A 228 -5.35 20.55 5.62
C MET A 228 -4.80 21.96 5.34
N GLU A 229 -3.48 22.09 5.37
CA GLU A 229 -2.82 23.36 5.04
C GLU A 229 -3.17 23.78 3.61
N PRO A 230 -3.81 24.94 3.39
CA PRO A 230 -4.27 25.36 2.07
C PRO A 230 -3.14 25.78 1.13
N ASN A 231 -2.02 26.25 1.67
CA ASN A 231 -0.90 26.80 0.92
C ASN A 231 0.42 26.12 1.31
N GLY A 232 1.46 26.29 0.50
CA GLY A 232 2.81 25.82 0.82
C GLY A 232 2.99 24.31 0.75
N ARG A 233 2.07 23.59 0.12
CA ARG A 233 2.21 22.14 -0.08
C ARG A 233 3.32 21.84 -1.07
N MET A 234 4.17 20.91 -0.72
CA MET A 234 5.10 20.34 -1.68
C MET A 234 4.33 19.49 -2.69
N GLY A 235 4.72 19.56 -3.95
CA GLY A 235 4.24 18.63 -4.97
C GLY A 235 4.61 17.19 -4.63
N MET A 236 3.87 16.24 -5.20
CA MET A 236 4.23 14.84 -5.11
C MET A 236 5.59 14.61 -5.76
N SER A 237 6.45 13.89 -5.04
CA SER A 237 7.72 13.44 -5.59
C SER A 237 7.54 12.03 -6.13
N ASN A 238 7.95 11.84 -7.38
CA ASN A 238 8.05 10.52 -7.99
C ASN A 238 9.50 10.28 -8.38
N MET A 239 9.99 9.08 -8.15
CA MET A 239 11.34 8.69 -8.51
C MET A 239 11.29 7.63 -9.61
N TRP A 240 12.13 7.82 -10.59
CA TRP A 240 12.33 6.87 -11.68
C TRP A 240 13.80 6.83 -12.04
N ALA A 241 14.24 5.69 -12.51
CA ALA A 241 15.57 5.49 -13.02
C ALA A 241 15.49 5.16 -14.51
N TRP A 242 16.49 5.61 -15.24
CA TRP A 242 16.67 5.22 -16.63
C TRP A 242 18.09 4.77 -16.85
N ALA A 243 18.26 3.87 -17.79
CA ALA A 243 19.57 3.45 -18.26
C ALA A 243 19.54 3.32 -19.78
N ASP A 244 20.62 3.72 -20.42
CA ASP A 244 20.83 3.42 -21.84
C ASP A 244 21.31 1.97 -21.92
N THR A 245 20.47 1.09 -22.43
CA THR A 245 20.81 -0.31 -22.61
C THR A 245 20.50 -0.72 -24.04
N SER A 246 21.44 -1.44 -24.67
CA SER A 246 21.25 -2.02 -25.98
C SER A 246 20.43 -3.32 -25.95
N GLU A 247 20.13 -3.83 -24.76
CA GLU A 247 19.40 -5.07 -24.55
C GLU A 247 18.06 -4.81 -23.85
N LEU A 248 17.05 -5.62 -24.19
CA LEU A 248 15.76 -5.63 -23.50
C LEU A 248 15.99 -6.02 -22.02
N GLN A 249 15.54 -5.15 -21.12
CA GLN A 249 15.49 -5.47 -19.68
C GLN A 249 14.15 -6.16 -19.39
N GLU A 250 14.21 -7.31 -18.73
CA GLU A 250 13.04 -7.95 -18.12
C GLU A 250 12.87 -7.39 -16.69
N PHE A 251 11.65 -6.98 -16.35
CA PHE A 251 11.28 -6.41 -15.06
C PHE A 251 10.45 -7.41 -14.25
#